data_1b5f3404c81527fd02d32a1d89274087
#
_entry.id   1b5f3404c81527fd02d32a1d89274087
#
_cell.length_a   1.000
_cell.length_b   1.000
_cell.length_c   1.000
_cell.angle_alpha   90.00
_cell.angle_beta   90.00
_cell.angle_gamma   90.00
#
_symmetry.space_group_name_H-M   'P 1'
#
loop_
_entity.id
_entity.type
_entity.pdbx_description
1 polymer ?
#
loop_
_entity_poly.entity_id
_entity_poly.type
_entity_poly.pdbx_seq_one_letter_code
_entity_poly.pdbx_strand_id
1 'polypeptide(L)'
;MERVEGTTPNEAAAAVADGEEPPQGPPALDDDVRTGAAGGNNLAEDEAGAGRPRRRWFRRAALALLIALLPLLTAETALYVNYQGDPAQGTHTRNRDALWLGHAWVDGRKKDADVTALARRLQGTGIRDLYVHSGPLEHDGTLPESVYPRARWFIDAVHEKLPGIRVQAFLGDVLAGEGADGMVLEKPDTRAAVVRSARQILDTGYEGIHLDLEPMPSGDRDYLTLLDALRRETRSRDAQLSVAAHQIDPLPALHTVFGLFTDHPKWWSQEFFGQVARRVDQIAVMSYDTAQPLEGTYGGYVAQQTSLALEVTPPSTDLLMGLPFYWESNFDHWGHAETVPAAVRGVRLGLSRTDADRSRFGVALYIDFAATEADWRAYKEDWVR
;
A
#
# COMPACT_ATOMS: atom_id res chain seq x y z
N MET A 1 -19.84 -22.14 -7.47
CA MET A 1 -18.58 -21.46 -7.77
C MET A 1 -18.68 -20.16 -7.00
N GLU A 2 -18.35 -20.21 -5.71
CA GLU A 2 -18.39 -19.04 -4.80
C GLU A 2 -17.23 -18.13 -5.13
N ARG A 3 -17.53 -16.83 -5.31
CA ARG A 3 -16.52 -15.78 -5.41
C ARG A 3 -15.91 -15.60 -4.03
N VAL A 4 -14.62 -15.76 -3.93
CA VAL A 4 -13.85 -15.25 -2.79
C VAL A 4 -13.65 -13.77 -3.06
N GLU A 5 -14.37 -12.91 -2.33
CA GLU A 5 -14.16 -11.47 -2.32
C GLU A 5 -12.81 -11.18 -1.65
N GLY A 6 -11.90 -10.59 -2.41
CA GLY A 6 -10.62 -10.14 -1.87
C GLY A 6 -10.84 -8.83 -1.10
N THR A 7 -10.55 -8.86 0.19
CA THR A 7 -10.59 -7.69 1.08
C THR A 7 -9.50 -6.69 0.68
N THR A 8 -9.84 -5.42 0.48
CA THR A 8 -8.84 -4.37 0.23
C THR A 8 -8.04 -4.06 1.51
N PRO A 9 -6.82 -3.49 1.42
CA PRO A 9 -6.03 -3.11 2.59
C PRO A 9 -6.80 -2.22 3.58
N ASN A 10 -7.71 -1.41 3.07
CA ASN A 10 -8.56 -0.52 3.87
C ASN A 10 -9.66 -1.31 4.63
N GLU A 11 -10.21 -2.36 4.05
CA GLU A 11 -11.16 -3.25 4.74
C GLU A 11 -10.47 -4.10 5.81
N ALA A 12 -9.24 -4.58 5.54
CA ALA A 12 -8.44 -5.29 6.54
C ALA A 12 -8.08 -4.38 7.72
N ALA A 13 -7.76 -3.12 7.48
CA ALA A 13 -7.51 -2.13 8.53
C ALA A 13 -8.78 -1.80 9.35
N ALA A 14 -9.95 -1.77 8.71
CA ALA A 14 -11.22 -1.56 9.38
C ALA A 14 -11.64 -2.78 10.22
N ALA A 15 -11.50 -4.00 9.69
CA ALA A 15 -11.86 -5.24 10.39
C ALA A 15 -10.97 -5.49 11.62
N VAL A 16 -9.68 -5.20 11.54
CA VAL A 16 -8.75 -5.31 12.69
C VAL A 16 -9.01 -4.22 13.74
N ALA A 17 -9.57 -3.07 13.33
CA ALA A 17 -9.95 -1.99 14.25
C ALA A 17 -11.14 -2.36 15.15
N ASP A 18 -12.02 -3.25 14.70
CA ASP A 18 -13.23 -3.64 15.45
C ASP A 18 -13.03 -4.82 16.43
N GLY A 19 -11.84 -5.42 16.47
CA GLY A 19 -11.47 -6.44 17.47
C GLY A 19 -12.19 -7.79 17.29
N GLU A 20 -12.65 -8.11 16.08
CA GLU A 20 -13.16 -9.43 15.76
C GLU A 20 -12.00 -10.42 15.52
N GLU A 21 -12.10 -11.58 16.17
CA GLU A 21 -11.15 -12.69 15.99
C GLU A 21 -11.28 -13.24 14.55
N PRO A 22 -10.17 -13.50 13.84
CA PRO A 22 -10.25 -14.00 12.47
C PRO A 22 -10.91 -15.37 12.41
N PRO A 23 -11.71 -15.69 11.38
CA PRO A 23 -12.39 -16.96 11.25
C PRO A 23 -11.38 -18.11 11.13
N GLN A 24 -11.56 -19.14 11.95
CA GLN A 24 -10.74 -20.34 11.94
C GLN A 24 -10.96 -21.12 10.63
N GLY A 25 -9.87 -21.50 9.98
CA GLY A 25 -9.87 -22.28 8.74
C GLY A 25 -10.51 -23.67 8.89
N PRO A 26 -10.97 -24.28 7.77
CA PRO A 26 -11.64 -25.56 7.80
C PRO A 26 -10.73 -26.70 8.27
N PRO A 27 -11.28 -27.73 8.96
CA PRO A 27 -10.49 -28.84 9.51
C PRO A 27 -9.88 -29.72 8.42
N ALA A 28 -8.69 -30.24 8.71
CA ALA A 28 -7.95 -31.17 7.89
C ALA A 28 -8.77 -32.46 7.63
N LEU A 29 -8.75 -32.92 6.39
CA LEU A 29 -9.32 -34.21 5.99
C LEU A 29 -8.33 -35.34 6.33
N ASP A 30 -8.81 -36.31 7.11
CA ASP A 30 -8.10 -37.54 7.44
C ASP A 30 -7.95 -38.46 6.22
N ASP A 31 -6.72 -38.89 5.98
CA ASP A 31 -6.39 -39.97 5.05
C ASP A 31 -6.74 -41.33 5.66
N ASP A 32 -7.76 -42.00 5.14
CA ASP A 32 -8.03 -43.40 5.47
C ASP A 32 -7.62 -44.32 4.28
N VAL A 33 -6.51 -44.98 4.52
CA VAL A 33 -5.99 -46.06 3.68
C VAL A 33 -6.86 -47.31 3.82
N ARG A 34 -7.41 -47.84 2.76
CA ARG A 34 -7.86 -49.24 2.70
C ARG A 34 -7.26 -49.97 1.51
N THR A 35 -6.39 -50.90 1.86
CA THR A 35 -5.87 -52.00 1.04
C THR A 35 -6.97 -53.01 0.74
N GLY A 36 -7.02 -53.49 -0.51
CA GLY A 36 -7.80 -54.64 -0.91
C GLY A 36 -7.19 -55.30 -2.16
N ALA A 37 -6.68 -56.49 -1.96
CA ALA A 37 -5.95 -57.28 -2.93
C ALA A 37 -6.87 -58.22 -3.74
N ALA A 38 -6.33 -58.61 -4.86
CA ALA A 38 -6.42 -59.89 -5.53
C ALA A 38 -7.30 -60.03 -6.81
N GLY A 39 -6.64 -60.44 -7.84
CA GLY A 39 -7.07 -61.56 -8.67
C GLY A 39 -7.30 -61.31 -10.13
N GLY A 40 -6.46 -61.94 -11.00
CA GLY A 40 -6.93 -62.43 -12.28
C GLY A 40 -6.08 -62.07 -13.50
N ASN A 41 -5.24 -63.01 -13.88
CA ASN A 41 -4.59 -63.17 -15.19
C ASN A 41 -5.54 -62.96 -16.37
N ASN A 42 -5.10 -62.34 -17.45
CA ASN A 42 -4.97 -63.04 -18.74
C ASN A 42 -4.24 -62.18 -19.78
N LEU A 43 -3.45 -62.92 -20.53
CA LEU A 43 -2.65 -62.71 -21.71
C LEU A 43 -3.39 -61.99 -22.85
N ALA A 44 -2.79 -61.06 -23.51
CA ALA A 44 -2.69 -61.07 -24.99
C ALA A 44 -1.75 -59.96 -25.46
N GLU A 45 -0.89 -60.33 -26.31
CA GLU A 45 0.05 -59.60 -27.14
C GLU A 45 -0.68 -58.52 -28.01
N ASP A 46 0.10 -57.61 -28.44
CA ASP A 46 0.00 -56.67 -29.54
C ASP A 46 -0.29 -55.20 -29.12
N GLU A 47 0.73 -54.37 -29.26
CA GLU A 47 0.85 -53.32 -30.23
C GLU A 47 2.01 -52.36 -29.90
N ALA A 48 3.12 -52.61 -30.53
CA ALA A 48 4.15 -51.60 -30.73
C ALA A 48 3.66 -50.59 -31.79
N GLY A 49 3.15 -49.40 -31.35
CA GLY A 49 2.72 -48.43 -32.35
C GLY A 49 2.19 -47.07 -31.88
N ALA A 50 1.82 -46.88 -30.61
CA ALA A 50 1.06 -45.68 -30.18
C ALA A 50 1.86 -44.63 -29.40
N GLY A 51 3.18 -44.70 -29.33
CA GLY A 51 3.98 -43.81 -28.46
C GLY A 51 4.34 -42.42 -29.02
N ARG A 52 4.10 -42.13 -30.31
CA ARG A 52 4.60 -40.92 -30.98
C ARG A 52 3.74 -39.63 -30.83
N PRO A 53 2.40 -39.69 -30.83
CA PRO A 53 1.60 -38.46 -30.76
C PRO A 53 1.61 -37.77 -29.36
N ARG A 54 1.58 -38.53 -28.26
CA ARG A 54 1.63 -38.02 -26.90
C ARG A 54 2.91 -37.21 -26.62
N ARG A 55 4.09 -37.71 -27.01
CA ARG A 55 5.38 -37.05 -26.80
C ARG A 55 5.51 -35.73 -27.54
N ARG A 56 4.89 -35.59 -28.75
CA ARG A 56 4.84 -34.32 -29.49
C ARG A 56 3.92 -33.30 -28.83
N TRP A 57 2.79 -33.75 -28.28
CA TRP A 57 1.86 -32.91 -27.57
C TRP A 57 2.50 -32.37 -26.26
N PHE A 58 3.14 -33.24 -25.46
CA PHE A 58 3.87 -32.80 -24.25
C PHE A 58 4.99 -31.79 -24.56
N ARG A 59 5.74 -31.99 -25.64
CA ARG A 59 6.76 -31.02 -26.07
C ARG A 59 6.16 -29.69 -26.49
N ARG A 60 5.02 -29.66 -27.17
CA ARG A 60 4.32 -28.43 -27.55
C ARG A 60 3.72 -27.73 -26.30
N ALA A 61 3.12 -28.47 -25.41
CA ALA A 61 2.61 -27.94 -24.14
C ALA A 61 3.74 -27.39 -23.27
N ALA A 62 4.86 -28.09 -23.15
CA ALA A 62 6.03 -27.59 -22.41
C ALA A 62 6.64 -26.32 -23.04
N LEU A 63 6.71 -26.29 -24.39
CA LEU A 63 7.19 -25.11 -25.12
C LEU A 63 6.23 -23.92 -24.93
N ALA A 64 4.92 -24.14 -25.03
CA ALA A 64 3.91 -23.11 -24.78
C ALA A 64 3.98 -22.57 -23.34
N LEU A 65 4.14 -23.47 -22.36
CA LEU A 65 4.33 -23.11 -20.96
C LEU A 65 5.63 -22.29 -20.75
N LEU A 66 6.74 -22.73 -21.37
CA LEU A 66 8.01 -22.03 -21.32
C LEU A 66 7.88 -20.61 -21.90
N ILE A 67 7.22 -20.47 -23.06
CA ILE A 67 6.97 -19.17 -23.70
C ILE A 67 6.10 -18.28 -22.82
N ALA A 68 5.09 -18.85 -22.15
CA ALA A 68 4.22 -18.12 -21.23
C ALA A 68 4.95 -17.68 -19.95
N LEU A 69 5.86 -18.51 -19.42
CA LEU A 69 6.61 -18.21 -18.18
C LEU A 69 7.85 -17.31 -18.43
N LEU A 70 8.38 -17.28 -19.64
CA LEU A 70 9.62 -16.54 -19.94
C LEU A 70 9.51 -15.04 -19.64
N PRO A 71 8.43 -14.31 -19.98
CA PRO A 71 8.28 -12.91 -19.61
C PRO A 71 8.28 -12.69 -18.10
N LEU A 72 7.59 -13.56 -17.36
CA LEU A 72 7.53 -13.50 -15.90
C LEU A 72 8.92 -13.71 -15.28
N LEU A 73 9.63 -14.78 -15.69
CA LEU A 73 10.99 -15.05 -15.21
C LEU A 73 11.96 -13.93 -15.57
N THR A 74 11.77 -13.30 -16.73
CA THR A 74 12.59 -12.15 -17.14
C THR A 74 12.32 -10.95 -16.25
N ALA A 75 11.05 -10.66 -15.95
CA ALA A 75 10.65 -9.56 -15.06
C ALA A 75 11.21 -9.78 -13.64
N GLU A 76 11.01 -10.97 -13.07
CA GLU A 76 11.54 -11.34 -11.75
C GLU A 76 13.08 -11.24 -11.69
N THR A 77 13.76 -11.71 -12.76
CA THR A 77 15.22 -11.58 -12.86
C THR A 77 15.65 -10.12 -12.92
N ALA A 78 14.94 -9.28 -13.67
CA ALA A 78 15.23 -7.85 -13.76
C ALA A 78 15.06 -7.16 -12.40
N LEU A 79 13.98 -7.48 -11.66
CA LEU A 79 13.77 -6.97 -10.30
C LEU A 79 14.87 -7.44 -9.36
N TYR A 80 15.22 -8.72 -9.39
CA TYR A 80 16.32 -9.25 -8.57
C TYR A 80 17.65 -8.56 -8.88
N VAL A 81 17.98 -8.31 -10.15
CA VAL A 81 19.17 -7.54 -10.58
C VAL A 81 19.06 -6.09 -10.09
N ASN A 82 17.85 -5.51 -10.12
CA ASN A 82 17.61 -4.16 -9.62
C ASN A 82 17.82 -4.02 -8.09
N TYR A 83 17.76 -5.11 -7.35
CA TYR A 83 18.08 -5.15 -5.91
C TYR A 83 19.59 -5.24 -5.62
N GLN A 84 20.43 -5.49 -6.63
CA GLN A 84 21.87 -5.66 -6.44
C GLN A 84 22.61 -4.31 -6.35
N GLY A 85 23.83 -4.35 -5.82
CA GLY A 85 24.70 -3.17 -5.61
C GLY A 85 24.46 -2.51 -4.26
N ASP A 86 25.29 -1.55 -3.91
CA ASP A 86 25.21 -0.86 -2.61
C ASP A 86 24.55 0.50 -2.76
N PRO A 87 23.65 0.90 -1.84
CA PRO A 87 23.10 2.23 -1.79
C PRO A 87 24.22 3.28 -1.58
N ALA A 88 24.08 4.44 -2.20
CA ALA A 88 25.01 5.55 -1.98
C ALA A 88 25.01 5.99 -0.50
N GLN A 89 26.15 6.45 -0.03
CA GLN A 89 26.26 7.04 1.30
C GLN A 89 25.32 8.26 1.38
N GLY A 90 24.73 8.47 2.55
CA GLY A 90 23.81 9.60 2.79
C GLY A 90 22.39 9.41 2.26
N THR A 91 22.03 8.26 1.67
CA THR A 91 20.64 7.95 1.30
C THR A 91 19.84 7.42 2.48
N HIS A 92 19.70 8.25 3.51
CA HIS A 92 18.98 8.00 4.76
C HIS A 92 17.86 9.01 4.94
N THR A 93 17.20 8.98 6.08
CA THR A 93 16.11 9.91 6.40
C THR A 93 16.48 11.39 6.16
N ARG A 94 15.49 12.16 5.71
CA ARG A 94 15.56 13.63 5.63
C ARG A 94 14.73 14.29 6.73
N ASN A 95 14.34 13.52 7.78
CA ASN A 95 13.42 13.94 8.83
C ASN A 95 12.08 14.43 8.24
N ARG A 96 11.55 13.66 7.29
CA ARG A 96 10.28 13.90 6.60
C ARG A 96 9.42 12.66 6.56
N ASP A 97 9.74 11.68 7.40
CA ASP A 97 9.05 10.41 7.44
C ASP A 97 7.65 10.58 8.06
N ALA A 98 6.75 9.66 7.75
CA ALA A 98 5.40 9.64 8.27
C ALA A 98 5.07 8.29 8.92
N LEU A 99 4.03 8.26 9.76
CA LEU A 99 3.48 7.06 10.36
C LEU A 99 1.97 7.07 10.23
N TRP A 100 1.39 6.01 9.68
CA TRP A 100 -0.06 5.78 9.75
C TRP A 100 -0.46 5.25 11.12
N LEU A 101 -1.47 5.90 11.69
CA LEU A 101 -2.04 5.55 12.97
C LEU A 101 -3.49 5.08 12.79
N GLY A 102 -3.83 4.00 13.48
CA GLY A 102 -5.17 3.43 13.45
C GLY A 102 -6.22 4.32 14.09
N HIS A 103 -7.50 3.98 13.89
CA HIS A 103 -8.67 4.73 14.37
C HIS A 103 -8.74 4.85 15.90
N ALA A 104 -8.16 3.88 16.62
CA ALA A 104 -8.14 3.85 18.09
C ALA A 104 -7.60 5.14 18.75
N TRP A 105 -6.83 5.95 18.03
CA TRP A 105 -6.28 7.19 18.55
C TRP A 105 -7.30 8.33 18.69
N VAL A 106 -8.42 8.24 17.96
CA VAL A 106 -9.44 9.30 17.93
C VAL A 106 -10.83 8.86 18.38
N ASP A 107 -11.06 7.57 18.60
CA ASP A 107 -12.37 7.03 19.00
C ASP A 107 -12.56 6.85 20.52
N GLY A 108 -11.50 7.06 21.32
CA GLY A 108 -11.54 6.98 22.78
C GLY A 108 -10.90 5.72 23.38
N ARG A 109 -10.40 4.79 22.56
CA ARG A 109 -9.68 3.60 23.05
C ARG A 109 -8.29 3.92 23.60
N LYS A 110 -7.63 4.97 23.14
CA LYS A 110 -6.30 5.42 23.58
C LYS A 110 -6.38 6.50 24.67
N LYS A 111 -5.32 6.60 25.50
CA LYS A 111 -5.19 7.49 26.66
C LYS A 111 -3.82 8.19 26.66
N ASP A 112 -3.60 9.12 27.59
CA ASP A 112 -2.34 9.88 27.73
C ASP A 112 -1.10 8.99 27.90
N ALA A 113 -1.25 7.83 28.53
CA ALA A 113 -0.16 6.85 28.64
C ALA A 113 0.26 6.29 27.29
N ASP A 114 -0.70 6.08 26.37
CA ASP A 114 -0.42 5.60 25.01
C ASP A 114 0.31 6.67 24.19
N VAL A 115 -0.12 7.96 24.29
CA VAL A 115 0.59 9.05 23.64
C VAL A 115 1.99 9.21 24.20
N THR A 116 2.19 9.00 25.50
CA THR A 116 3.52 9.00 26.13
C THR A 116 4.38 7.83 25.61
N ALA A 117 3.79 6.68 25.37
CA ALA A 117 4.49 5.52 24.79
C ALA A 117 4.86 5.79 23.31
N LEU A 118 3.94 6.35 22.52
CA LEU A 118 4.19 6.79 21.16
C LEU A 118 5.34 7.81 21.13
N ALA A 119 5.30 8.82 21.98
CA ALA A 119 6.36 9.83 22.06
C ALA A 119 7.74 9.22 22.30
N ARG A 120 7.84 8.25 23.22
CA ARG A 120 9.11 7.50 23.44
C ARG A 120 9.52 6.68 22.22
N ARG A 121 8.57 6.07 21.52
CA ARG A 121 8.82 5.27 20.32
C ARG A 121 9.41 6.12 19.19
N LEU A 122 8.89 7.34 19.03
CA LEU A 122 9.29 8.26 17.96
C LEU A 122 10.59 9.02 18.25
N GLN A 123 11.14 8.95 19.47
CA GLN A 123 12.43 9.57 19.78
C GLN A 123 13.55 8.99 18.91
N GLY A 124 14.31 9.90 18.27
CA GLY A 124 15.42 9.53 17.39
C GLY A 124 15.00 8.89 16.08
N THR A 125 13.76 9.15 15.64
CA THR A 125 13.24 8.80 14.30
C THR A 125 13.22 10.02 13.40
N GLY A 126 13.02 9.80 12.08
CA GLY A 126 12.81 10.86 11.10
C GLY A 126 11.33 11.25 10.94
N ILE A 127 10.42 10.72 11.77
CA ILE A 127 8.98 10.93 11.65
C ILE A 127 8.62 12.36 12.00
N ARG A 128 7.93 13.01 11.07
CA ARG A 128 7.44 14.38 11.15
C ARG A 128 5.92 14.46 11.05
N ASP A 129 5.30 13.51 10.37
CA ASP A 129 3.87 13.48 10.09
C ASP A 129 3.22 12.23 10.69
N LEU A 130 2.04 12.40 11.29
CA LEU A 130 1.17 11.33 11.73
C LEU A 130 -0.11 11.37 10.90
N TYR A 131 -0.40 10.32 10.13
CA TYR A 131 -1.65 10.15 9.41
C TYR A 131 -2.61 9.37 10.29
N VAL A 132 -3.54 10.06 10.92
CA VAL A 132 -4.45 9.47 11.91
C VAL A 132 -5.76 9.11 11.26
N HIS A 133 -6.10 7.84 11.22
CA HIS A 133 -7.38 7.39 10.66
C HIS A 133 -8.54 8.04 11.42
N SER A 134 -9.19 8.99 10.77
CA SER A 134 -10.24 9.84 11.34
C SER A 134 -11.57 9.71 10.57
N GLY A 135 -11.61 8.80 9.62
CA GLY A 135 -12.75 8.36 8.84
C GLY A 135 -13.16 6.93 9.21
N PRO A 136 -13.85 6.19 8.34
CA PRO A 136 -14.03 6.49 6.91
C PRO A 136 -14.95 7.68 6.64
N LEU A 137 -14.85 8.20 5.39
CA LEU A 137 -15.93 9.02 4.84
C LEU A 137 -17.13 8.12 4.54
N GLU A 138 -18.32 8.69 4.59
CA GLU A 138 -19.50 8.03 4.01
C GLU A 138 -19.43 8.10 2.48
N HIS A 139 -20.08 7.18 1.75
CA HIS A 139 -20.04 7.11 0.27
C HIS A 139 -20.58 8.37 -0.43
N ASP A 140 -21.30 9.23 0.28
CA ASP A 140 -21.71 10.54 -0.21
C ASP A 140 -20.69 11.66 0.02
N GLY A 141 -19.54 11.33 0.63
CA GLY A 141 -18.45 12.23 0.96
C GLY A 141 -18.60 12.97 2.29
N THR A 142 -19.62 12.66 3.09
CA THR A 142 -19.80 13.24 4.43
C THR A 142 -18.91 12.54 5.48
N LEU A 143 -18.64 13.24 6.58
CA LEU A 143 -17.84 12.72 7.70
C LEU A 143 -18.59 12.95 9.01
N PRO A 144 -19.18 11.92 9.63
CA PRO A 144 -19.84 12.05 10.91
C PRO A 144 -18.86 12.42 12.03
N GLU A 145 -19.18 13.42 12.85
CA GLU A 145 -18.33 13.82 13.99
C GLU A 145 -18.17 12.68 15.03
N SER A 146 -19.13 11.78 15.06
CA SER A 146 -19.14 10.62 15.97
C SER A 146 -17.99 9.63 15.73
N VAL A 147 -17.34 9.65 14.55
CA VAL A 147 -16.24 8.73 14.25
C VAL A 147 -14.88 9.22 14.77
N TYR A 148 -14.75 10.51 15.15
CA TYR A 148 -13.50 11.05 15.70
C TYR A 148 -13.70 11.90 16.98
N PRO A 149 -14.46 11.42 17.99
CA PRO A 149 -14.87 12.23 19.15
C PRO A 149 -13.69 12.68 20.02
N ARG A 150 -12.52 12.04 19.90
CA ARG A 150 -11.32 12.37 20.69
C ARG A 150 -10.20 13.01 19.87
N ALA A 151 -10.47 13.42 18.62
CA ALA A 151 -9.45 13.98 17.74
C ALA A 151 -8.73 15.21 18.38
N ARG A 152 -9.47 16.19 18.91
CA ARG A 152 -8.85 17.36 19.57
C ARG A 152 -7.95 16.99 20.74
N TRP A 153 -8.42 16.09 21.61
CA TRP A 153 -7.59 15.57 22.71
C TRP A 153 -6.27 14.97 22.20
N PHE A 154 -6.36 14.14 21.14
CA PHE A 154 -5.17 13.51 20.56
C PHE A 154 -4.18 14.54 20.01
N ILE A 155 -4.67 15.51 19.24
CA ILE A 155 -3.85 16.58 18.67
C ILE A 155 -3.14 17.35 19.78
N ASP A 156 -3.89 17.80 20.81
CA ASP A 156 -3.34 18.55 21.93
C ASP A 156 -2.27 17.74 22.70
N ALA A 157 -2.54 16.44 22.93
CA ALA A 157 -1.60 15.55 23.61
C ALA A 157 -0.33 15.27 22.80
N VAL A 158 -0.45 15.17 21.45
CA VAL A 158 0.72 15.04 20.57
C VAL A 158 1.55 16.31 20.60
N HIS A 159 0.95 17.48 20.46
CA HIS A 159 1.69 18.75 20.46
C HIS A 159 2.40 19.02 21.80
N GLU A 160 1.79 18.61 22.93
CA GLU A 160 2.43 18.69 24.23
C GLU A 160 3.68 17.81 24.36
N LYS A 161 3.61 16.54 23.85
CA LYS A 161 4.65 15.53 24.07
C LYS A 161 5.65 15.39 22.92
N LEU A 162 5.28 15.84 21.74
CA LEU A 162 6.03 15.71 20.49
C LEU A 162 6.01 17.04 19.71
N PRO A 163 6.58 18.13 20.26
CA PRO A 163 6.55 19.42 19.59
C PRO A 163 7.24 19.33 18.22
N GLY A 164 6.54 19.82 17.19
CA GLY A 164 7.02 19.83 15.80
C GLY A 164 6.57 18.63 14.95
N ILE A 165 5.86 17.66 15.53
CA ILE A 165 5.12 16.63 14.77
C ILE A 165 3.81 17.24 14.28
N ARG A 166 3.48 17.04 13.01
CA ARG A 166 2.19 17.41 12.42
C ARG A 166 1.22 16.25 12.50
N VAL A 167 -0.03 16.58 12.78
CA VAL A 167 -1.12 15.59 12.80
C VAL A 167 -2.04 15.86 11.62
N GLN A 168 -2.12 14.91 10.69
CA GLN A 168 -2.98 14.98 9.52
C GLN A 168 -4.15 14.01 9.68
N ALA A 169 -5.36 14.45 9.33
CA ALA A 169 -6.53 13.57 9.31
C ALA A 169 -6.45 12.63 8.11
N PHE A 170 -6.32 11.34 8.36
CA PHE A 170 -6.42 10.33 7.33
C PHE A 170 -7.90 10.05 7.07
N LEU A 171 -8.35 10.39 5.87
CA LEU A 171 -9.71 10.23 5.37
C LEU A 171 -9.70 9.29 4.17
N GLY A 172 -10.38 8.18 4.28
CA GLY A 172 -10.48 7.18 3.23
C GLY A 172 -11.93 6.81 2.95
N ASP A 173 -12.16 6.23 1.78
CA ASP A 173 -13.38 5.51 1.42
C ASP A 173 -13.13 4.60 0.22
N VAL A 174 -13.99 3.58 0.07
CA VAL A 174 -13.99 2.70 -1.09
C VAL A 174 -14.72 3.40 -2.25
N LEU A 175 -14.08 3.42 -3.42
CA LEU A 175 -14.71 3.94 -4.64
C LEU A 175 -15.62 2.89 -5.28
N ALA A 176 -16.78 3.34 -5.77
CA ALA A 176 -17.70 2.49 -6.51
C ALA A 176 -17.06 2.04 -7.84
N GLY A 177 -16.87 0.72 -8.00
CA GLY A 177 -16.66 0.09 -9.30
C GLY A 177 -18.00 -0.19 -10.00
N GLU A 178 -17.97 -0.79 -11.21
CA GLU A 178 -19.20 -1.21 -11.88
C GLU A 178 -19.99 -2.21 -11.02
N GLY A 179 -21.12 -1.75 -10.46
CA GLY A 179 -22.02 -2.59 -9.64
C GLY A 179 -21.61 -2.78 -8.18
N ALA A 180 -20.59 -2.08 -7.70
CA ALA A 180 -20.20 -2.06 -6.28
C ALA A 180 -20.84 -0.88 -5.54
N ASP A 181 -21.10 -1.06 -4.25
CA ASP A 181 -21.43 0.04 -3.34
C ASP A 181 -20.14 0.79 -3.01
N GLY A 182 -20.17 2.11 -2.97
CA GLY A 182 -19.00 2.94 -2.72
C GLY A 182 -19.18 4.40 -3.17
N MET A 183 -18.15 5.21 -2.94
CA MET A 183 -18.15 6.63 -3.30
C MET A 183 -18.06 6.81 -4.82
N VAL A 184 -18.88 7.73 -5.36
CA VAL A 184 -18.93 8.08 -6.79
C VAL A 184 -18.40 9.49 -7.00
N LEU A 185 -17.14 9.61 -7.45
CA LEU A 185 -16.48 10.91 -7.64
C LEU A 185 -16.97 11.70 -8.85
N GLU A 186 -17.60 11.07 -9.82
CA GLU A 186 -18.22 11.74 -10.97
C GLU A 186 -19.35 12.70 -10.53
N LYS A 187 -19.97 12.44 -9.37
CA LYS A 187 -20.99 13.31 -8.80
C LYS A 187 -20.34 14.57 -8.19
N PRO A 188 -20.64 15.79 -8.71
CA PRO A 188 -20.09 17.02 -8.14
C PRO A 188 -20.47 17.25 -6.67
N ASP A 189 -21.66 16.78 -6.25
CA ASP A 189 -22.14 16.93 -4.87
C ASP A 189 -21.32 16.09 -3.90
N THR A 190 -20.91 14.88 -4.29
CA THR A 190 -20.01 14.02 -3.51
C THR A 190 -18.65 14.70 -3.34
N ARG A 191 -18.03 15.20 -4.42
CA ARG A 191 -16.76 15.95 -4.31
C ARG A 191 -16.89 17.19 -3.43
N ALA A 192 -18.00 17.91 -3.54
CA ALA A 192 -18.27 19.07 -2.68
C ALA A 192 -18.47 18.65 -1.21
N ALA A 193 -19.07 17.48 -0.95
CA ALA A 193 -19.21 16.93 0.39
C ALA A 193 -17.83 16.57 1.00
N VAL A 194 -16.95 15.90 0.26
CA VAL A 194 -15.58 15.61 0.69
C VAL A 194 -14.84 16.90 1.07
N VAL A 195 -14.95 17.97 0.28
CA VAL A 195 -14.33 19.27 0.62
C VAL A 195 -14.93 19.88 1.89
N ARG A 196 -16.26 19.75 2.11
CA ARG A 196 -16.89 20.19 3.37
C ARG A 196 -16.41 19.38 4.57
N SER A 197 -16.28 18.07 4.41
CA SER A 197 -15.75 17.17 5.44
C SER A 197 -14.29 17.48 5.78
N ALA A 198 -13.47 17.76 4.76
CA ALA A 198 -12.10 18.24 4.96
C ALA A 198 -12.05 19.56 5.74
N ARG A 199 -12.94 20.50 5.44
CA ARG A 199 -13.07 21.75 6.20
C ARG A 199 -13.46 21.51 7.66
N GLN A 200 -14.48 20.70 7.88
CA GLN A 200 -15.00 20.33 9.19
C GLN A 200 -13.90 19.72 10.07
N ILE A 201 -13.14 18.77 9.54
CA ILE A 201 -12.11 18.11 10.34
C ILE A 201 -10.89 19.01 10.59
N LEU A 202 -10.51 19.88 9.66
CA LEU A 202 -9.47 20.89 9.88
C LEU A 202 -9.86 21.89 10.98
N ASP A 203 -11.14 22.23 11.14
CA ASP A 203 -11.65 23.09 12.23
C ASP A 203 -11.48 22.42 13.61
N THR A 204 -11.22 21.09 13.66
CA THR A 204 -10.88 20.36 14.89
C THR A 204 -9.44 20.61 15.34
N GLY A 205 -8.55 21.10 14.48
CA GLY A 205 -7.16 21.43 14.78
C GLY A 205 -6.11 20.59 14.05
N TYR A 206 -6.52 19.72 13.14
CA TYR A 206 -5.58 19.01 12.27
C TYR A 206 -4.79 19.98 11.40
N GLU A 207 -3.53 19.66 11.16
CA GLU A 207 -2.59 20.46 10.37
C GLU A 207 -2.51 19.99 8.90
N GLY A 208 -3.36 19.04 8.53
CA GLY A 208 -3.46 18.53 7.16
C GLY A 208 -4.53 17.46 6.97
N ILE A 209 -4.73 17.14 5.70
CA ILE A 209 -5.55 16.03 5.24
C ILE A 209 -4.65 15.04 4.52
N HIS A 210 -4.75 13.77 4.88
CA HIS A 210 -4.20 12.65 4.14
C HIS A 210 -5.35 11.87 3.51
N LEU A 211 -5.48 11.95 2.18
CA LEU A 211 -6.61 11.36 1.46
C LEU A 211 -6.21 10.00 0.86
N ASP A 212 -7.09 9.01 1.07
CA ASP A 212 -6.93 7.65 0.58
C ASP A 212 -8.26 7.15 0.02
N LEU A 213 -8.44 7.20 -1.29
CA LEU A 213 -9.65 6.75 -1.98
C LEU A 213 -9.28 5.60 -2.91
N GLU A 214 -9.79 4.41 -2.62
CA GLU A 214 -9.40 3.19 -3.32
C GLU A 214 -10.61 2.36 -3.80
N PRO A 215 -10.43 1.64 -4.92
CA PRO A 215 -9.32 1.71 -5.87
C PRO A 215 -9.44 2.91 -6.79
N MET A 216 -8.39 3.74 -6.86
CA MET A 216 -8.39 4.92 -7.74
C MET A 216 -7.89 4.59 -9.14
N PRO A 217 -8.71 4.70 -10.20
CA PRO A 217 -8.28 4.45 -11.57
C PRO A 217 -7.23 5.46 -12.06
N SER A 218 -6.27 4.96 -12.83
CA SER A 218 -5.30 5.85 -13.49
C SER A 218 -5.98 6.78 -14.49
N GLY A 219 -5.70 8.08 -14.41
CA GLY A 219 -6.25 9.07 -15.34
C GLY A 219 -7.57 9.69 -14.91
N ASP A 220 -8.07 9.40 -13.71
CA ASP A 220 -9.34 9.94 -13.21
C ASP A 220 -9.29 11.46 -13.08
N ARG A 221 -10.18 12.14 -13.84
CA ARG A 221 -10.23 13.61 -13.89
C ARG A 221 -11.02 14.22 -12.74
N ASP A 222 -11.99 13.49 -12.21
CA ASP A 222 -12.80 13.94 -11.09
C ASP A 222 -11.99 13.90 -9.80
N TYR A 223 -11.11 12.91 -9.64
CA TYR A 223 -10.11 12.90 -8.58
C TYR A 223 -9.16 14.10 -8.67
N LEU A 224 -8.61 14.40 -9.85
CA LEU A 224 -7.76 15.59 -10.01
C LEU A 224 -8.52 16.89 -9.69
N THR A 225 -9.80 16.97 -10.06
CA THR A 225 -10.68 18.11 -9.73
C THR A 225 -10.91 18.23 -8.22
N LEU A 226 -11.13 17.10 -7.54
CA LEU A 226 -11.23 17.03 -6.07
C LEU A 226 -9.95 17.52 -5.41
N LEU A 227 -8.77 17.03 -5.85
CA LEU A 227 -7.49 17.47 -5.31
C LEU A 227 -7.26 18.98 -5.48
N ASP A 228 -7.62 19.54 -6.63
CA ASP A 228 -7.54 21.00 -6.86
C ASP A 228 -8.46 21.78 -5.90
N ALA A 229 -9.63 21.23 -5.55
CA ALA A 229 -10.54 21.84 -4.59
C ALA A 229 -10.03 21.73 -3.16
N LEU A 230 -9.55 20.54 -2.75
CA LEU A 230 -8.94 20.30 -1.44
C LEU A 230 -7.70 21.15 -1.22
N ARG A 231 -6.85 21.30 -2.25
CA ARG A 231 -5.65 22.15 -2.17
C ARG A 231 -6.00 23.61 -1.92
N ARG A 232 -7.07 24.14 -2.50
CA ARG A 232 -7.55 25.51 -2.19
C ARG A 232 -8.00 25.64 -0.75
N GLU A 233 -8.70 24.62 -0.25
CA GLU A 233 -9.19 24.59 1.13
C GLU A 233 -8.04 24.49 2.14
N THR A 234 -7.11 23.56 1.95
CA THR A 234 -5.96 23.37 2.87
C THR A 234 -5.05 24.59 2.89
N ARG A 235 -4.73 25.16 1.72
CA ARG A 235 -3.91 26.39 1.63
C ARG A 235 -4.53 27.59 2.33
N SER A 236 -5.85 27.73 2.30
CA SER A 236 -6.52 28.83 3.00
C SER A 236 -6.38 28.77 4.52
N ARG A 237 -5.93 27.62 5.05
CA ARG A 237 -5.75 27.32 6.47
C ARG A 237 -4.29 27.04 6.86
N ASP A 238 -3.34 27.22 5.95
CA ASP A 238 -1.94 26.82 6.13
C ASP A 238 -1.77 25.33 6.49
N ALA A 239 -2.71 24.50 6.02
CA ALA A 239 -2.73 23.05 6.24
C ALA A 239 -2.13 22.29 5.05
N GLN A 240 -1.61 21.09 5.31
CA GLN A 240 -1.03 20.22 4.27
C GLN A 240 -2.13 19.42 3.56
N LEU A 241 -1.93 19.19 2.27
CA LEU A 241 -2.66 18.16 1.51
C LEU A 241 -1.70 17.03 1.17
N SER A 242 -1.96 15.85 1.65
CA SER A 242 -1.24 14.64 1.28
C SER A 242 -2.18 13.56 0.77
N VAL A 243 -1.64 12.58 0.04
CA VAL A 243 -2.41 11.45 -0.49
C VAL A 243 -1.63 10.15 -0.34
N ALA A 244 -2.35 9.05 -0.08
CA ALA A 244 -1.89 7.72 -0.41
C ALA A 244 -1.97 7.53 -1.93
N ALA A 245 -0.97 6.91 -2.52
CA ALA A 245 -0.88 6.74 -3.97
C ALA A 245 -0.62 5.29 -4.33
N HIS A 246 -1.34 4.80 -5.33
CA HIS A 246 -1.04 3.51 -5.93
C HIS A 246 0.39 3.46 -6.46
N GLN A 247 0.90 2.24 -6.60
CA GLN A 247 2.15 1.95 -7.28
C GLN A 247 2.10 2.45 -8.73
N ILE A 248 3.26 2.77 -9.30
CA ILE A 248 3.39 3.22 -10.68
C ILE A 248 3.58 2.01 -11.58
N ASP A 249 3.02 2.03 -12.80
CA ASP A 249 3.24 0.99 -13.80
C ASP A 249 4.70 0.54 -13.86
N PRO A 250 5.04 -0.70 -13.52
CA PRO A 250 6.40 -1.19 -13.66
C PRO A 250 6.84 -1.35 -15.12
N LEU A 251 5.87 -1.45 -16.04
CA LEU A 251 6.02 -1.41 -17.48
C LEU A 251 4.96 -0.45 -18.05
N PRO A 252 5.30 0.39 -19.05
CA PRO A 252 4.33 1.35 -19.62
C PRO A 252 3.03 0.70 -20.05
N ALA A 253 1.90 1.29 -19.68
CA ALA A 253 0.54 0.86 -20.00
C ALA A 253 0.08 -0.47 -19.36
N LEU A 254 0.78 -0.98 -18.35
CA LEU A 254 0.39 -2.20 -17.66
C LEU A 254 -0.96 -2.05 -16.95
N HIS A 255 -1.24 -0.86 -16.36
CA HIS A 255 -2.56 -0.51 -15.78
C HIS A 255 -3.70 -0.70 -16.79
N THR A 256 -3.49 -0.34 -18.07
CA THR A 256 -4.50 -0.49 -19.13
C THR A 256 -4.77 -1.95 -19.43
N VAL A 257 -3.71 -2.78 -19.48
CA VAL A 257 -3.85 -4.21 -19.75
C VAL A 257 -4.56 -4.91 -18.58
N PHE A 258 -4.17 -4.60 -17.35
CA PHE A 258 -4.81 -5.16 -16.17
C PHE A 258 -6.24 -4.69 -16.00
N GLY A 259 -6.57 -3.43 -16.32
CA GLY A 259 -7.93 -2.91 -16.29
C GLY A 259 -8.92 -3.63 -17.25
N LEU A 260 -8.43 -4.47 -18.18
CA LEU A 260 -9.27 -5.36 -18.98
C LEU A 260 -9.75 -6.60 -18.19
N PHE A 261 -9.13 -6.89 -17.05
CA PHE A 261 -9.36 -8.12 -16.29
C PHE A 261 -9.82 -7.89 -14.86
N THR A 262 -9.74 -6.64 -14.36
CA THR A 262 -10.10 -6.30 -12.99
C THR A 262 -10.61 -4.85 -12.88
N ASP A 263 -11.62 -4.65 -12.04
CA ASP A 263 -12.13 -3.32 -11.67
C ASP A 263 -11.27 -2.67 -10.57
N HIS A 264 -10.24 -3.37 -10.07
CA HIS A 264 -9.31 -2.91 -9.05
C HIS A 264 -7.92 -2.67 -9.66
N PRO A 265 -7.67 -1.48 -10.25
CA PRO A 265 -6.38 -1.16 -10.84
C PRO A 265 -5.31 -1.05 -9.74
N LYS A 266 -4.24 -1.84 -9.89
CA LYS A 266 -3.12 -1.84 -8.94
C LYS A 266 -2.12 -0.72 -9.19
N TRP A 267 -2.08 -0.20 -10.41
CA TRP A 267 -1.06 0.75 -10.84
C TRP A 267 -1.65 2.01 -11.47
N TRP A 268 -0.96 3.11 -11.23
CA TRP A 268 -1.16 4.36 -11.99
C TRP A 268 -0.13 4.48 -13.10
N SER A 269 -0.50 5.12 -14.22
CA SER A 269 0.51 5.58 -15.17
C SER A 269 1.43 6.59 -14.50
N GLN A 270 2.70 6.62 -14.90
CA GLN A 270 3.66 7.59 -14.37
C GLN A 270 3.20 9.03 -14.63
N GLU A 271 2.52 9.27 -15.76
CA GLU A 271 1.94 10.59 -16.08
C GLU A 271 0.87 10.99 -15.06
N PHE A 272 -0.08 10.10 -14.74
CA PHE A 272 -1.14 10.39 -13.78
C PHE A 272 -0.58 10.61 -12.37
N PHE A 273 0.37 9.76 -11.95
CA PHE A 273 1.08 9.96 -10.70
C PHE A 273 1.70 11.37 -10.62
N GLY A 274 2.40 11.81 -11.67
CA GLY A 274 2.95 13.15 -11.76
C GLY A 274 1.88 14.25 -11.74
N GLN A 275 0.69 14.02 -12.30
CA GLN A 275 -0.43 14.97 -12.22
C GLN A 275 -0.95 15.10 -10.79
N VAL A 276 -1.07 14.00 -10.05
CA VAL A 276 -1.45 13.98 -8.62
C VAL A 276 -0.36 14.69 -7.80
N ALA A 277 0.91 14.32 -7.97
CA ALA A 277 2.04 14.86 -7.21
C ALA A 277 2.18 16.40 -7.34
N ARG A 278 1.79 16.97 -8.46
CA ARG A 278 1.75 18.44 -8.65
C ARG A 278 0.61 19.15 -7.89
N ARG A 279 -0.40 18.42 -7.44
CA ARG A 279 -1.60 18.95 -6.77
C ARG A 279 -1.55 18.86 -5.26
N VAL A 280 -0.58 18.14 -4.72
CA VAL A 280 -0.46 17.88 -3.28
C VAL A 280 0.86 18.43 -2.73
N ASP A 281 0.94 18.57 -1.41
CA ASP A 281 2.17 18.98 -0.73
C ASP A 281 3.03 17.75 -0.40
N GLN A 282 2.39 16.56 -0.27
CA GLN A 282 3.04 15.30 0.06
C GLN A 282 2.30 14.15 -0.62
N ILE A 283 3.04 13.16 -1.10
CA ILE A 283 2.52 11.95 -1.72
C ILE A 283 3.24 10.72 -1.14
N ALA A 284 2.48 9.75 -0.62
CA ALA A 284 2.99 8.51 -0.05
C ALA A 284 2.62 7.34 -0.96
N VAL A 285 3.61 6.71 -1.58
CA VAL A 285 3.42 5.54 -2.46
C VAL A 285 3.24 4.30 -1.61
N MET A 286 2.16 3.55 -1.80
CA MET A 286 1.93 2.27 -1.15
C MET A 286 2.81 1.18 -1.78
N SER A 287 4.10 1.17 -1.44
CA SER A 287 5.10 0.24 -2.00
C SER A 287 5.17 -1.09 -1.25
N TYR A 288 4.02 -1.60 -0.86
CA TYR A 288 3.75 -2.90 -0.24
C TYR A 288 2.55 -3.55 -0.94
N ASP A 289 2.16 -4.76 -0.54
CA ASP A 289 1.12 -5.57 -1.20
C ASP A 289 1.42 -5.78 -2.69
N THR A 290 2.68 -6.17 -2.95
CA THR A 290 3.20 -6.25 -4.33
C THR A 290 3.06 -7.64 -4.94
N ALA A 291 2.65 -8.63 -4.16
CA ALA A 291 2.63 -10.05 -4.49
C ALA A 291 4.02 -10.60 -4.90
N GLN A 292 5.11 -9.94 -4.52
CA GLN A 292 6.47 -10.40 -4.81
C GLN A 292 6.88 -11.50 -3.83
N PRO A 293 7.19 -12.72 -4.33
CA PRO A 293 7.37 -13.88 -3.45
C PRO A 293 8.76 -13.96 -2.80
N LEU A 294 9.71 -13.13 -3.23
CA LEU A 294 11.10 -13.15 -2.75
C LEU A 294 11.53 -11.75 -2.30
N GLU A 295 12.26 -11.69 -1.21
CA GLU A 295 12.81 -10.44 -0.66
C GLU A 295 13.61 -9.64 -1.70
N GLY A 296 14.43 -10.32 -2.52
CA GLY A 296 15.22 -9.67 -3.56
C GLY A 296 14.39 -9.10 -4.71
N THR A 297 13.28 -9.74 -5.10
CA THR A 297 12.38 -9.22 -6.14
C THR A 297 11.50 -8.11 -5.57
N TYR A 298 11.03 -8.22 -4.34
CA TYR A 298 10.31 -7.16 -3.65
C TYR A 298 11.16 -5.89 -3.50
N GLY A 299 12.35 -5.99 -2.91
CA GLY A 299 13.23 -4.83 -2.75
C GLY A 299 13.65 -4.21 -4.08
N GLY A 300 13.82 -5.03 -5.13
CA GLY A 300 14.07 -4.56 -6.49
C GLY A 300 12.88 -3.82 -7.11
N TYR A 301 11.67 -4.27 -6.81
CA TYR A 301 10.45 -3.59 -7.18
C TYR A 301 10.33 -2.23 -6.45
N VAL A 302 10.57 -2.19 -5.14
CA VAL A 302 10.57 -0.93 -4.38
C VAL A 302 11.62 0.05 -4.93
N ALA A 303 12.81 -0.42 -5.33
CA ALA A 303 13.83 0.41 -5.96
C ALA A 303 13.33 1.01 -7.29
N GLN A 304 12.63 0.22 -8.10
CA GLN A 304 12.00 0.69 -9.34
C GLN A 304 10.92 1.73 -9.07
N GLN A 305 10.00 1.44 -8.14
CA GLN A 305 8.93 2.37 -7.76
C GLN A 305 9.49 3.70 -7.25
N THR A 306 10.55 3.66 -6.44
CA THR A 306 11.24 4.86 -5.96
C THR A 306 11.79 5.69 -7.12
N SER A 307 12.45 5.05 -8.09
CA SER A 307 12.99 5.75 -9.26
C SER A 307 11.89 6.38 -10.11
N LEU A 308 10.85 5.61 -10.45
CA LEU A 308 9.72 6.09 -11.26
C LEU A 308 8.99 7.27 -10.61
N ALA A 309 8.81 7.22 -9.28
CA ALA A 309 8.18 8.31 -8.53
C ALA A 309 9.06 9.57 -8.50
N LEU A 310 10.38 9.42 -8.27
CA LEU A 310 11.32 10.55 -8.26
C LEU A 310 11.38 11.30 -9.60
N GLU A 311 11.31 10.58 -10.72
CA GLU A 311 11.38 11.17 -12.07
C GLU A 311 10.25 12.18 -12.33
N VAL A 312 9.08 12.01 -11.74
CA VAL A 312 7.88 12.81 -12.05
C VAL A 312 7.34 13.65 -10.89
N THR A 313 7.85 13.42 -9.67
CA THR A 313 7.46 14.21 -8.49
C THR A 313 8.21 15.55 -8.46
N PRO A 314 7.50 16.69 -8.43
CA PRO A 314 8.16 17.99 -8.34
C PRO A 314 9.09 18.09 -7.12
N PRO A 315 10.21 18.84 -7.21
CA PRO A 315 11.09 19.07 -6.06
C PRO A 315 10.41 19.77 -4.88
N SER A 316 9.29 20.42 -5.11
CA SER A 316 8.48 21.10 -4.08
C SER A 316 7.54 20.18 -3.32
N THR A 317 7.32 18.94 -3.77
CA THR A 317 6.43 17.96 -3.15
C THR A 317 7.25 16.96 -2.33
N ASP A 318 6.84 16.68 -1.10
CA ASP A 318 7.44 15.62 -0.29
C ASP A 318 7.00 14.26 -0.86
N LEU A 319 7.98 13.45 -1.29
CA LEU A 319 7.76 12.08 -1.76
C LEU A 319 8.12 11.10 -0.64
N LEU A 320 7.17 10.24 -0.27
CA LEU A 320 7.39 9.19 0.71
C LEU A 320 7.13 7.82 0.10
N MET A 321 7.99 6.86 0.45
CA MET A 321 7.79 5.47 0.07
C MET A 321 7.22 4.68 1.25
N GLY A 322 6.11 3.99 1.04
CA GLY A 322 5.46 3.17 2.06
C GLY A 322 6.31 1.99 2.47
N LEU A 323 6.43 1.74 3.77
CA LEU A 323 7.08 0.56 4.32
C LEU A 323 6.04 -0.35 4.99
N PRO A 324 6.10 -1.68 4.75
CA PRO A 324 5.19 -2.64 5.38
C PRO A 324 5.58 -2.83 6.85
N PHE A 325 4.81 -2.25 7.77
CA PHE A 325 4.94 -2.43 9.21
C PHE A 325 3.94 -3.45 9.74
N TYR A 326 3.74 -4.53 8.97
CA TYR A 326 2.88 -5.67 9.26
C TYR A 326 3.46 -6.91 8.57
N TRP A 327 3.06 -8.09 9.02
CA TRP A 327 3.68 -9.37 8.64
C TRP A 327 2.64 -10.43 8.20
N GLU A 328 1.36 -10.15 8.35
CA GLU A 328 0.29 -11.06 7.93
C GLU A 328 0.36 -11.25 6.42
N SER A 329 0.44 -12.51 6.00
CA SER A 329 0.41 -12.85 4.57
C SER A 329 -1.03 -13.00 4.10
N ASN A 330 -1.32 -12.41 2.94
CA ASN A 330 -2.59 -12.53 2.25
C ASN A 330 -2.38 -12.79 0.75
N PHE A 331 -3.37 -12.53 -0.09
CA PHE A 331 -3.29 -12.81 -1.54
C PHE A 331 -2.19 -12.01 -2.25
N ASP A 332 -1.93 -10.78 -1.85
CA ASP A 332 -0.99 -9.86 -2.50
C ASP A 332 0.15 -9.40 -1.59
N HIS A 333 0.20 -9.85 -0.34
CA HIS A 333 1.26 -9.60 0.63
C HIS A 333 1.93 -10.90 1.09
N TRP A 334 3.25 -10.98 0.94
CA TRP A 334 4.06 -12.10 1.44
C TRP A 334 4.97 -11.62 2.56
N GLY A 335 4.51 -11.70 3.81
CA GLY A 335 5.21 -11.14 4.97
C GLY A 335 6.66 -11.62 5.16
N HIS A 336 7.05 -12.78 4.59
CA HIS A 336 8.43 -13.25 4.58
C HIS A 336 9.31 -12.57 3.52
N ALA A 337 8.72 -11.95 2.51
CA ALA A 337 9.41 -11.29 1.41
C ALA A 337 9.28 -9.75 1.49
N GLU A 338 8.10 -9.26 1.81
CA GLU A 338 7.79 -7.84 1.95
C GLU A 338 8.17 -7.34 3.35
N THR A 339 9.46 -7.27 3.61
CA THR A 339 10.02 -6.90 4.92
C THR A 339 10.50 -5.45 4.94
N VAL A 340 10.54 -4.84 6.12
CA VAL A 340 11.07 -3.47 6.29
C VAL A 340 12.53 -3.35 5.81
N PRO A 341 13.46 -4.29 6.13
CA PRO A 341 14.82 -4.22 5.59
C PRO A 341 14.88 -4.23 4.07
N ALA A 342 14.09 -5.10 3.42
CA ALA A 342 14.05 -5.19 1.96
C ALA A 342 13.52 -3.90 1.34
N ALA A 343 12.42 -3.35 1.90
CA ALA A 343 11.83 -2.09 1.47
C ALA A 343 12.82 -0.93 1.62
N VAL A 344 13.42 -0.76 2.79
CA VAL A 344 14.41 0.31 3.06
C VAL A 344 15.58 0.22 2.10
N ARG A 345 16.15 -0.98 1.90
CA ARG A 345 17.24 -1.17 0.94
C ARG A 345 16.79 -0.81 -0.47
N GLY A 346 15.60 -1.22 -0.89
CA GLY A 346 15.02 -0.86 -2.18
C GLY A 346 14.88 0.65 -2.35
N VAL A 347 14.30 1.33 -1.37
CA VAL A 347 14.16 2.81 -1.34
C VAL A 347 15.51 3.49 -1.50
N ARG A 348 16.51 3.08 -0.72
CA ARG A 348 17.87 3.65 -0.77
C ARG A 348 18.56 3.41 -2.12
N LEU A 349 18.35 2.24 -2.73
CA LEU A 349 18.88 1.95 -4.08
C LEU A 349 18.24 2.83 -5.15
N GLY A 350 16.90 2.96 -5.13
CA GLY A 350 16.17 3.83 -6.05
C GLY A 350 16.59 5.31 -5.91
N LEU A 351 16.65 5.80 -4.68
CA LEU A 351 17.12 7.15 -4.35
C LEU A 351 18.54 7.39 -4.85
N SER A 352 19.47 6.44 -4.59
CA SER A 352 20.87 6.52 -5.01
C SER A 352 21.05 6.65 -6.52
N ARG A 353 20.20 6.01 -7.30
CA ARG A 353 20.30 5.92 -8.75
C ARG A 353 19.64 7.08 -9.48
N THR A 354 18.64 7.70 -8.85
CA THR A 354 17.80 8.68 -9.52
C THR A 354 18.04 10.10 -9.02
N ASP A 355 18.00 10.32 -7.70
CA ASP A 355 18.20 11.64 -7.08
C ASP A 355 18.67 11.47 -5.63
N ALA A 356 19.95 11.14 -5.44
CA ALA A 356 20.52 10.87 -4.11
C ALA A 356 20.43 12.08 -3.16
N ASP A 357 20.38 13.28 -3.69
CA ASP A 357 20.37 14.54 -2.92
C ASP A 357 18.95 15.08 -2.69
N ARG A 358 17.90 14.33 -3.09
CA ARG A 358 16.51 14.73 -2.90
C ARG A 358 16.23 15.07 -1.44
N SER A 359 16.04 16.36 -1.14
CA SER A 359 15.80 16.85 0.22
C SER A 359 14.37 16.63 0.70
N ARG A 360 13.38 16.68 -0.21
CA ARG A 360 11.97 16.42 0.06
C ARG A 360 11.64 14.95 -0.24
N PHE A 361 12.18 14.07 0.62
CA PHE A 361 12.05 12.62 0.51
C PHE A 361 12.01 11.99 1.90
N GLY A 362 11.25 10.91 2.05
CA GLY A 362 11.13 10.15 3.27
C GLY A 362 10.49 8.78 3.03
N VAL A 363 10.15 8.12 4.13
CA VAL A 363 9.36 6.89 4.12
C VAL A 363 8.10 7.06 4.97
N ALA A 364 7.07 6.28 4.70
CA ALA A 364 5.84 6.26 5.48
C ALA A 364 5.58 4.83 5.97
N LEU A 365 5.37 4.69 7.28
CA LEU A 365 5.33 3.41 7.98
C LEU A 365 3.87 2.98 8.14
N TYR A 366 3.46 1.90 7.47
CA TYR A 366 2.10 1.38 7.50
C TYR A 366 2.09 0.03 8.22
N ILE A 367 1.61 -0.10 9.44
CA ILE A 367 0.82 0.78 10.31
C ILE A 367 1.19 0.54 11.78
N ASP A 368 0.91 1.50 12.68
CA ASP A 368 1.40 1.51 14.07
C ASP A 368 1.00 0.30 14.91
N PHE A 369 -0.23 -0.19 14.79
CA PHE A 369 -0.76 -1.26 15.63
C PHE A 369 -0.32 -2.68 15.21
N ALA A 370 0.14 -2.85 13.96
CA ALA A 370 0.65 -4.12 13.45
C ALA A 370 2.20 -4.22 13.55
N ALA A 371 2.86 -3.09 13.78
CA ALA A 371 4.31 -2.98 13.80
C ALA A 371 4.97 -3.77 14.94
N THR A 372 5.97 -4.57 14.62
CA THR A 372 6.78 -5.32 15.58
C THR A 372 8.00 -4.52 16.05
N GLU A 373 8.63 -4.94 17.15
CA GLU A 373 9.91 -4.37 17.58
C GLU A 373 11.05 -4.59 16.58
N ALA A 374 10.95 -5.63 15.75
CA ALA A 374 11.91 -5.89 14.68
C ALA A 374 11.79 -4.85 13.56
N ASP A 375 10.57 -4.47 13.18
CA ASP A 375 10.32 -3.46 12.15
C ASP A 375 10.83 -2.09 12.60
N TRP A 376 10.54 -1.69 13.83
CA TRP A 376 11.05 -0.46 14.41
C TRP A 376 12.59 -0.43 14.50
N ARG A 377 13.21 -1.56 14.79
CA ARG A 377 14.67 -1.67 14.81
C ARG A 377 15.24 -1.52 13.42
N ALA A 378 14.71 -2.25 12.44
CA ALA A 378 15.13 -2.17 11.05
C ALA A 378 15.02 -0.75 10.50
N TYR A 379 13.88 -0.08 10.71
CA TYR A 379 13.70 1.33 10.32
C TYR A 379 14.78 2.23 10.95
N LYS A 380 15.04 2.09 12.25
CA LYS A 380 16.02 2.94 12.95
C LYS A 380 17.46 2.66 12.53
N GLU A 381 17.81 1.40 12.26
CA GLU A 381 19.18 0.99 11.92
C GLU A 381 19.48 1.20 10.43
N ASP A 382 18.55 0.90 9.53
CA ASP A 382 18.81 0.86 8.10
C ASP A 382 18.41 2.15 7.38
N TRP A 383 17.44 2.92 7.93
CA TRP A 383 16.95 4.15 7.33
C TRP A 383 17.36 5.41 8.09
N VAL A 384 17.28 5.42 9.43
CA VAL A 384 17.53 6.65 10.22
C VAL A 384 19.01 6.92 10.42
N ARG A 385 19.82 5.89 10.62
CA ARG A 385 21.29 5.97 10.86
C ARG A 385 22.13 5.90 9.57
#